data_ac289265f66220db9c824d1302c74d8a
#
_entry.id   ac289265f66220db9c824d1302c74d8a
#
_cell.length_a   1.000
_cell.length_b   1.000
_cell.length_c   1.000
_cell.angle_alpha   90.00
_cell.angle_beta   90.00
_cell.angle_gamma   90.00
#
_symmetry.space_group_name_H-M   'P 1'
#
loop_
_entity.id
_entity.type
_entity.pdbx_description
1 polymer ?
#
loop_
_entity_poly.entity_id
_entity_poly.type
_entity_poly.pdbx_seq_one_letter_code
_entity_poly.pdbx_strand_id
1 'polypeptide(L)'
;MDITVHTRHLDVPAGLRETAVEKAQHLERFLEGTQRADIVFSRDHAARDDGYVTCEISVVARGRVVRVRSSGHLAANALEAALDKETQRLTRMQDRLVQRSRPRHKVVTQRATEPAD
;
A
#
# COMPACT_ATOMS: atom_id res chain seq x y z
N MET A 1 9.64 10.51 0.72
CA MET A 1 9.72 9.06 0.42
C MET A 1 10.18 8.88 -1.01
N ASP A 2 11.12 7.99 -1.23
CA ASP A 2 11.59 7.70 -2.57
C ASP A 2 10.67 6.69 -3.22
N ILE A 3 10.32 6.95 -4.47
CA ILE A 3 9.38 6.09 -5.17
C ILE A 3 9.99 5.61 -6.49
N THR A 4 9.93 4.31 -6.74
CA THR A 4 10.37 3.74 -8.01
C THR A 4 9.21 3.02 -8.65
N VAL A 5 9.19 3.03 -9.98
CA VAL A 5 8.18 2.33 -10.77
C VAL A 5 8.90 1.45 -11.77
N HIS A 6 8.62 0.17 -11.73
CA HIS A 6 9.23 -0.82 -12.62
C HIS A 6 8.17 -1.54 -13.41
N THR A 7 8.53 -2.02 -14.58
CA THR A 7 7.63 -2.83 -15.39
C THR A 7 8.34 -4.11 -15.78
N ARG A 8 7.58 -5.19 -15.88
CA ARG A 8 8.09 -6.49 -16.32
C ARG A 8 7.14 -7.05 -17.35
N HIS A 9 7.66 -7.29 -18.55
CA HIS A 9 6.91 -7.92 -19.63
C HIS A 9 5.73 -7.11 -20.13
N LEU A 10 5.73 -5.81 -19.88
CA LEU A 10 4.74 -4.90 -20.44
C LEU A 10 5.26 -3.49 -20.32
N ASP A 11 4.66 -2.60 -21.11
CA ASP A 11 4.94 -1.18 -21.03
C ASP A 11 3.71 -0.49 -20.49
N VAL A 12 3.92 0.56 -19.72
CA VAL A 12 2.81 1.39 -19.27
C VAL A 12 3.03 2.79 -19.80
N PRO A 13 1.95 3.53 -20.04
CA PRO A 13 2.08 4.90 -20.53
C PRO A 13 2.81 5.78 -19.54
N ALA A 14 3.51 6.78 -20.07
CA ALA A 14 4.25 7.71 -19.20
C ALA A 14 3.33 8.39 -18.21
N GLY A 15 2.12 8.73 -18.64
CA GLY A 15 1.17 9.36 -17.74
C GLY A 15 0.79 8.48 -16.56
N LEU A 16 0.73 7.17 -16.76
CA LEU A 16 0.42 6.26 -15.68
C LEU A 16 1.57 6.17 -14.70
N ARG A 17 2.81 6.22 -15.20
CA ARG A 17 3.96 6.23 -14.29
C ARG A 17 3.92 7.45 -13.39
N GLU A 18 3.63 8.61 -13.97
CA GLU A 18 3.54 9.83 -13.20
C GLU A 18 2.43 9.76 -12.17
N THR A 19 1.28 9.23 -12.59
CA THR A 19 0.15 9.05 -11.68
C THR A 19 0.53 8.12 -10.54
N ALA A 20 1.23 7.04 -10.84
CA ALA A 20 1.64 6.08 -9.82
C ALA A 20 2.54 6.75 -8.79
N VAL A 21 3.50 7.54 -9.23
CA VAL A 21 4.40 8.26 -8.32
C VAL A 21 3.61 9.22 -7.46
N GLU A 22 2.73 10.00 -8.07
CA GLU A 22 1.95 10.99 -7.37
C GLU A 22 1.07 10.36 -6.31
N LYS A 23 0.37 9.29 -6.66
CA LYS A 23 -0.51 8.62 -5.72
C LYS A 23 0.27 7.91 -4.61
N ALA A 24 1.42 7.35 -4.95
CA ALA A 24 2.25 6.70 -3.95
C ALA A 24 2.80 7.70 -2.93
N GLN A 25 3.07 8.94 -3.34
CA GLN A 25 3.51 9.94 -2.38
C GLN A 25 2.48 10.15 -1.28
N HIS A 26 1.22 10.00 -1.60
CA HIS A 26 0.17 10.17 -0.60
C HIS A 26 0.15 9.07 0.45
N LEU A 27 0.80 7.96 0.19
CA LEU A 27 0.82 6.86 1.15
C LEU A 27 1.54 7.26 2.44
N GLU A 28 2.44 8.24 2.37
CA GLU A 28 3.12 8.74 3.57
C GLU A 28 2.18 9.21 4.63
N ARG A 29 0.98 9.61 4.25
CA ARG A 29 0.01 10.12 5.21
C ARG A 29 -0.49 9.05 6.17
N PHE A 30 -0.40 7.80 5.75
CA PHE A 30 -1.03 6.71 6.50
C PHE A 30 -0.08 6.01 7.45
N LEU A 31 1.21 6.24 7.33
CA LEU A 31 2.18 5.59 8.21
C LEU A 31 3.41 6.48 8.35
N GLU A 32 3.77 6.79 9.57
CA GLU A 32 4.95 7.58 9.84
C GLU A 32 6.20 6.76 9.61
N GLY A 33 7.24 7.41 9.12
CA GLY A 33 8.52 6.75 8.96
C GLY A 33 8.68 5.99 7.66
N THR A 34 7.82 6.28 6.66
CA THR A 34 7.97 5.65 5.36
C THR A 34 9.22 6.18 4.68
N GLN A 35 10.01 5.27 4.11
CA GLN A 35 11.28 5.62 3.50
C GLN A 35 11.23 5.52 2.00
N ARG A 36 10.60 4.49 1.47
CA ARG A 36 10.48 4.34 0.04
C ARG A 36 9.32 3.43 -0.32
N ALA A 37 8.89 3.55 -1.56
CA ALA A 37 7.87 2.67 -2.11
C ALA A 37 8.32 2.20 -3.48
N ASP A 38 8.18 0.91 -3.73
CA ASP A 38 8.49 0.33 -5.03
C ASP A 38 7.20 -0.17 -5.63
N ILE A 39 6.92 0.22 -6.86
CA ILE A 39 5.72 -0.19 -7.57
C ILE A 39 6.17 -1.01 -8.79
N VAL A 40 5.66 -2.21 -8.91
CA VAL A 40 6.02 -3.10 -10.01
C VAL A 40 4.76 -3.50 -10.75
N PHE A 41 4.70 -3.15 -12.03
CA PHE A 41 3.65 -3.63 -12.91
C PHE A 41 4.21 -4.82 -13.68
N SER A 42 3.44 -5.88 -13.79
CA SER A 42 3.90 -7.05 -14.51
C SER A 42 2.75 -7.74 -15.21
N ARG A 43 3.10 -8.48 -16.25
CA ARG A 43 2.15 -9.32 -16.93
C ARG A 43 2.73 -10.73 -16.91
N ASP A 44 1.92 -11.66 -16.44
CA ASP A 44 2.37 -13.04 -16.31
C ASP A 44 2.15 -13.76 -17.62
N HIS A 45 3.23 -14.11 -18.28
CA HIS A 45 3.14 -14.79 -19.55
C HIS A 45 2.55 -16.18 -19.44
N ALA A 46 2.63 -16.77 -18.28
CA ALA A 46 2.08 -18.10 -18.07
C ALA A 46 0.57 -18.08 -17.88
N ALA A 47 0.00 -16.91 -17.61
CA ALA A 47 -1.43 -16.81 -17.40
C ALA A 47 -2.15 -16.99 -18.72
N ARG A 48 -3.27 -17.70 -18.68
CA ARG A 48 -4.04 -17.87 -19.87
C ARG A 48 -4.73 -16.61 -20.27
N ASP A 49 -5.09 -15.81 -19.29
CA ASP A 49 -5.76 -14.56 -19.54
C ASP A 49 -4.72 -13.47 -19.61
N ASP A 50 -4.27 -13.22 -20.83
CA ASP A 50 -3.24 -12.25 -21.04
C ASP A 50 -3.73 -10.83 -20.91
N GLY A 51 -4.98 -10.64 -20.57
CA GLY A 51 -5.49 -9.30 -20.31
C GLY A 51 -5.17 -8.81 -18.92
N TYR A 52 -4.69 -9.69 -18.02
CA TYR A 52 -4.44 -9.24 -16.65
C TYR A 52 -3.07 -8.66 -16.45
N VAL A 53 -3.05 -7.56 -15.72
CA VAL A 53 -1.85 -6.90 -15.28
C VAL A 53 -1.83 -6.98 -13.76
N THR A 54 -0.68 -7.25 -13.18
CA THR A 54 -0.51 -7.28 -11.75
C THR A 54 0.27 -6.06 -11.31
N CYS A 55 -0.14 -5.45 -10.21
CA CYS A 55 0.58 -4.34 -9.60
C CYS A 55 0.94 -4.74 -8.19
N GLU A 56 2.22 -4.65 -7.86
CA GLU A 56 2.71 -4.94 -6.54
C GLU A 56 3.31 -3.67 -5.97
N ILE A 57 2.93 -3.32 -4.75
CA ILE A 57 3.46 -2.13 -4.08
C ILE A 57 4.11 -2.58 -2.78
N SER A 58 5.36 -2.16 -2.59
CA SER A 58 6.09 -2.45 -1.37
C SER A 58 6.50 -1.12 -0.75
N VAL A 59 6.10 -0.89 0.49
CA VAL A 59 6.49 0.31 1.22
C VAL A 59 7.40 -0.10 2.35
N VAL A 60 8.56 0.54 2.43
CA VAL A 60 9.52 0.28 3.49
C VAL A 60 9.37 1.36 4.54
N ALA A 61 9.12 0.96 5.77
CA ALA A 61 8.96 1.88 6.88
C ALA A 61 9.44 1.21 8.15
N ARG A 62 10.30 1.89 8.89
CA ARG A 62 10.74 1.43 10.22
C ARG A 62 11.32 0.02 10.19
N GLY A 63 12.09 -0.27 9.14
CA GLY A 63 12.74 -1.58 9.01
C GLY A 63 11.82 -2.70 8.58
N ARG A 64 10.60 -2.37 8.21
CA ARG A 64 9.63 -3.37 7.76
C ARG A 64 9.19 -3.08 6.34
N VAL A 65 8.74 -4.11 5.67
CA VAL A 65 8.22 -3.99 4.31
C VAL A 65 6.75 -4.36 4.34
N VAL A 66 5.90 -3.46 3.87
CA VAL A 66 4.48 -3.73 3.74
C VAL A 66 4.19 -3.89 2.26
N ARG A 67 3.87 -5.11 1.85
CA ARG A 67 3.73 -5.44 0.44
C ARG A 67 2.31 -5.91 0.14
N VAL A 68 1.75 -5.39 -0.94
CA VAL A 68 0.43 -5.81 -1.42
C VAL A 68 0.52 -6.08 -2.91
N ARG A 69 -0.45 -6.81 -3.41
CA ARG A 69 -0.49 -7.19 -4.80
C ARG A 69 -1.93 -7.21 -5.26
N SER A 70 -2.18 -6.74 -6.46
CA SER A 70 -3.52 -6.74 -7.01
C SER A 70 -3.46 -6.86 -8.51
N SER A 71 -4.54 -7.28 -9.13
CA SER A 71 -4.59 -7.48 -10.57
C SER A 71 -5.79 -6.77 -11.17
N GLY A 72 -5.71 -6.50 -12.46
CA GLY A 72 -6.81 -5.91 -13.19
C GLY A 72 -6.56 -6.05 -14.67
N HIS A 73 -7.56 -5.73 -15.47
CA HIS A 73 -7.41 -5.83 -16.92
C HIS A 73 -6.48 -4.76 -17.47
N LEU A 74 -6.48 -3.60 -16.84
CA LEU A 74 -5.60 -2.51 -17.24
C LEU A 74 -4.66 -2.21 -16.09
N ALA A 75 -3.49 -1.69 -16.42
CA ALA A 75 -2.52 -1.32 -15.41
C ALA A 75 -3.11 -0.31 -14.42
N ALA A 76 -3.94 0.61 -14.91
CA ALA A 76 -4.57 1.60 -14.03
C ALA A 76 -5.47 0.94 -13.00
N ASN A 77 -6.22 -0.08 -13.40
CA ASN A 77 -7.10 -0.79 -12.48
C ASN A 77 -6.30 -1.54 -11.42
N ALA A 78 -5.22 -2.20 -11.86
CA ALA A 78 -4.36 -2.93 -10.93
C ALA A 78 -3.72 -1.97 -9.92
N LEU A 79 -3.30 -0.80 -10.39
CA LEU A 79 -2.71 0.21 -9.53
C LEU A 79 -3.69 0.69 -8.47
N GLU A 80 -4.91 1.04 -8.87
CA GLU A 80 -5.92 1.54 -7.94
C GLU A 80 -6.22 0.50 -6.86
N ALA A 81 -6.39 -0.74 -7.27
CA ALA A 81 -6.69 -1.80 -6.32
C ALA A 81 -5.52 -2.02 -5.35
N ALA A 82 -4.29 -1.97 -5.86
CA ALA A 82 -3.13 -2.15 -5.01
C ALA A 82 -2.97 -0.98 -4.04
N LEU A 83 -3.23 0.24 -4.50
CA LEU A 83 -3.15 1.41 -3.63
C LEU A 83 -4.16 1.33 -2.50
N ASP A 84 -5.37 0.86 -2.80
CA ASP A 84 -6.39 0.70 -1.77
C ASP A 84 -5.96 -0.30 -0.72
N LYS A 85 -5.40 -1.42 -1.14
CA LYS A 85 -4.92 -2.44 -0.21
C LYS A 85 -3.78 -1.90 0.65
N GLU A 86 -2.85 -1.18 0.03
CA GLU A 86 -1.70 -0.67 0.76
C GLU A 86 -2.15 0.36 1.77
N THR A 87 -3.07 1.24 1.39
CA THR A 87 -3.61 2.24 2.30
C THR A 87 -4.19 1.58 3.54
N GLN A 88 -4.98 0.52 3.34
CA GLN A 88 -5.57 -0.19 4.46
C GLN A 88 -4.53 -0.82 5.36
N ARG A 89 -3.50 -1.42 4.77
CA ARG A 89 -2.46 -2.05 5.57
C ARG A 89 -1.63 -1.06 6.34
N LEU A 90 -1.27 0.05 5.70
CA LEU A 90 -0.51 1.10 6.37
C LEU A 90 -1.31 1.72 7.50
N THR A 91 -2.59 1.93 7.27
CA THR A 91 -3.47 2.49 8.29
C THR A 91 -3.52 1.58 9.52
N ARG A 92 -3.69 0.29 9.29
CA ARG A 92 -3.74 -0.66 10.41
C ARG A 92 -2.41 -0.69 11.17
N MET A 93 -1.31 -0.60 10.44
CA MET A 93 -0.01 -0.60 11.08
C MET A 93 0.17 0.65 11.93
N GLN A 94 -0.25 1.80 11.41
CA GLN A 94 -0.16 3.05 12.15
C GLN A 94 -1.03 2.97 13.41
N ASP A 95 -2.22 2.42 13.30
CA ASP A 95 -3.10 2.26 14.45
C ASP A 95 -2.46 1.40 15.53
N ARG A 96 -1.82 0.32 15.13
CA ARG A 96 -1.15 -0.53 16.10
C ARG A 96 -0.01 0.17 16.81
N LEU A 97 0.74 0.99 16.06
CA LEU A 97 1.84 1.74 16.66
C LEU A 97 1.32 2.77 17.65
N VAL A 98 0.24 3.42 17.32
CA VAL A 98 -0.37 4.41 18.22
C VAL A 98 -0.86 3.72 19.48
N GLN A 99 -1.51 2.58 19.34
CA GLN A 99 -2.00 1.84 20.49
C GLN A 99 -0.88 1.39 21.41
N ARG A 100 0.24 0.97 20.84
CA ARG A 100 1.38 0.57 21.65
C ARG A 100 1.94 1.72 22.45
N SER A 101 1.80 2.94 21.94
CA SER A 101 2.33 4.11 22.60
C SER A 101 1.41 4.61 23.71
N ARG A 102 0.17 4.16 23.75
CA ARG A 102 -0.77 4.65 24.74
C ARG A 102 -0.54 4.01 26.08
N PRO A 103 -0.73 4.74 27.16
CA PRO A 103 -0.63 4.15 28.48
C PRO A 103 -1.69 3.08 28.64
N ARG A 104 -1.29 1.97 29.22
CA ARG A 104 -2.17 0.86 29.39
C ARG A 104 -3.41 1.14 30.17
N HIS A 105 -3.29 1.92 31.20
CA HIS A 105 -4.45 2.22 32.04
C HIS A 105 -5.53 2.95 31.26
N LYS A 106 -5.18 3.68 30.26
CA LYS A 106 -6.17 4.36 29.48
C LYS A 106 -7.01 3.39 28.70
N VAL A 107 -6.40 2.38 28.18
CA VAL A 107 -7.10 1.40 27.42
C VAL A 107 -8.10 0.67 28.27
N VAL A 108 -7.68 0.29 29.43
CA VAL A 108 -8.55 -0.42 30.34
C VAL A 108 -9.73 0.42 30.74
N THR A 109 -9.48 1.65 31.02
CA THR A 109 -10.55 2.54 31.44
C THR A 109 -11.59 2.69 30.37
N GLN A 110 -11.15 2.84 29.19
CA GLN A 110 -12.07 2.97 28.12
C GLN A 110 -12.92 1.79 27.95
N ARG A 111 -12.37 0.63 28.09
CA ARG A 111 -13.15 -0.53 27.93
C ARG A 111 -14.18 -0.61 28.98
N ALA A 112 -13.85 -0.27 30.13
CA ALA A 112 -14.78 -0.38 31.21
C ALA A 112 -15.93 0.56 31.05
N THR A 113 -15.69 1.71 30.57
CA THR A 113 -16.76 2.64 30.46
C THR A 113 -17.50 2.58 29.21
N GLU A 114 -16.97 2.05 28.28
CA GLU A 114 -17.61 2.06 27.06
C GLU A 114 -18.63 1.41 26.94
N PRO A 115 -18.85 1.04 27.40
CA PRO A 115 -19.62 0.43 27.22
C PRO A 115 -20.16 0.47 26.29
N ALA A 116 -19.97 0.42 26.10
CA ALA A 116 -20.30 0.46 25.50
C ALA A 116 -20.49 0.73 24.84
N ASP A 117 -20.40 0.78 24.90
CA ASP A 117 -20.51 1.14 24.31
C ASP A 117 -20.72 0.94 23.84
#